data_5053f8d7f566e0d67135afdb32d06f3f
#
_entry.id   5053f8d7f566e0d67135afdb32d06f3f
#
_cell.length_a   1.000
_cell.length_b   1.000
_cell.length_c   1.000
_cell.angle_alpha   90.00
_cell.angle_beta   90.00
_cell.angle_gamma   90.00
#
_symmetry.space_group_name_H-M   'P 1'
#
loop_
_entity.id
_entity.type
_entity.pdbx_description
1 polymer ?
#
loop_
_entity_poly.entity_id
_entity_poly.type
_entity_poly.pdbx_seq_one_letter_code
_entity_poly.pdbx_strand_id
1 'polypeptide(L)'
;MITLSQSLVQDVAGDPVADVCLGHDTRFQVHGDKLTELLDDPEMAESTPVDALQTNTSFITRTTIWKFFRTCEPGLHPDVEVTRALHRHVPEYLGHLTYGDYTTAIVSSRLTDAVSMWDLRPDLGPHLRRLGAVIKDVHEDLAEAFPTGVGTRETLYKQFTDRLELFCERTPVVRKFQDVALAAYEDLPRSFPVQRIHADLHLGQILYADGQYYLIDFEGEPTVPLAQRRLPDSPMRDLAGRVRSFDYAQVAEFSDFLDGYGALSPDDHKLLDAYVMDKLMYEVDYDYNHRKEWLHVPLGTAEKLL
;
A
#
# COMPACT_ATOMS: atom_id res chain seq x y z
N MET A 1 -0.89 9.00 22.48
CA MET A 1 -0.67 7.51 22.44
C MET A 1 -1.63 6.91 23.45
N ILE A 2 -2.59 6.14 23.01
CA ILE A 2 -3.51 5.40 23.88
C ILE A 2 -2.96 3.99 23.97
N THR A 3 -2.64 3.52 25.15
CA THR A 3 -2.14 2.18 25.39
C THR A 3 -3.29 1.30 25.86
N LEU A 4 -3.63 0.25 25.11
CA LEU A 4 -4.59 -0.75 25.56
C LEU A 4 -3.94 -1.58 26.68
N SER A 5 -4.56 -1.61 27.84
CA SER A 5 -4.15 -2.51 28.93
C SER A 5 -4.74 -3.91 28.69
N GLN A 6 -4.12 -4.93 29.29
CA GLN A 6 -4.59 -6.31 29.18
C GLN A 6 -6.04 -6.51 29.68
N SER A 7 -6.53 -5.65 30.56
CA SER A 7 -7.91 -5.61 31.05
C SER A 7 -8.93 -5.10 30.01
N LEU A 8 -8.47 -4.47 28.93
CA LEU A 8 -9.32 -3.93 27.86
C LEU A 8 -9.60 -4.93 26.74
N VAL A 9 -8.95 -6.09 26.73
CA VAL A 9 -9.16 -7.16 25.76
C VAL A 9 -10.38 -8.03 26.10
N GLN A 10 -10.84 -7.96 27.34
CA GLN A 10 -12.03 -8.64 27.83
C GLN A 10 -12.97 -7.62 28.48
N ASP A 11 -14.26 -7.74 28.23
CA ASP A 11 -15.25 -6.95 28.96
C ASP A 11 -15.37 -7.40 30.41
N VAL A 12 -16.23 -6.70 31.22
CA VAL A 12 -16.48 -6.99 32.61
C VAL A 12 -17.10 -8.39 32.81
N ALA A 13 -17.69 -8.97 31.75
CA ALA A 13 -18.24 -10.33 31.77
C ALA A 13 -17.23 -11.38 31.28
N GLY A 14 -16.03 -10.99 30.85
CA GLY A 14 -15.00 -11.87 30.33
C GLY A 14 -15.16 -12.20 28.85
N ASP A 15 -16.11 -11.54 28.15
CA ASP A 15 -16.27 -11.69 26.71
C ASP A 15 -15.18 -10.91 25.97
N PRO A 16 -14.60 -11.48 24.89
CA PRO A 16 -13.56 -10.80 24.14
C PRO A 16 -14.13 -9.56 23.44
N VAL A 17 -13.61 -8.41 23.79
CA VAL A 17 -13.88 -7.15 23.09
C VAL A 17 -13.04 -7.06 21.83
N ALA A 18 -11.89 -7.71 21.87
CA ALA A 18 -11.02 -7.91 20.72
C ALA A 18 -10.35 -9.27 20.85
N ASP A 19 -10.45 -10.09 19.83
CA ASP A 19 -9.66 -11.31 19.73
C ASP A 19 -8.23 -10.92 19.31
N VAL A 20 -7.35 -10.79 20.29
CA VAL A 20 -5.91 -10.62 20.06
C VAL A 20 -5.26 -12.00 20.14
N CYS A 21 -5.02 -12.62 18.98
CA CYS A 21 -4.12 -13.76 18.92
C CYS A 21 -2.68 -13.26 18.83
N LEU A 22 -1.88 -13.48 19.84
CA LEU A 22 -0.44 -13.16 19.85
C LEU A 22 0.34 -14.31 19.19
N GLY A 23 0.97 -14.05 18.05
CA GLY A 23 1.77 -15.03 17.31
C GLY A 23 1.64 -14.85 15.79
N HIS A 24 2.18 -15.79 15.01
CA HIS A 24 2.19 -15.73 13.55
C HIS A 24 0.78 -15.63 12.87
N ASP A 25 -0.30 -15.80 13.63
CA ASP A 25 -1.69 -15.68 13.19
C ASP A 25 -2.48 -14.71 14.06
N THR A 26 -1.89 -13.58 14.43
CA THR A 26 -2.55 -12.60 15.30
C THR A 26 -3.66 -11.89 14.55
N ARG A 27 -4.90 -12.28 14.81
CA ARG A 27 -6.11 -11.64 14.26
C ARG A 27 -6.74 -10.77 15.34
N PHE A 28 -7.04 -9.55 14.99
CA PHE A 28 -7.75 -8.60 15.83
C PHE A 28 -9.20 -8.51 15.35
N GLN A 29 -10.17 -8.96 16.16
CA GLN A 29 -11.59 -8.69 15.93
C GLN A 29 -12.06 -7.67 16.96
N VAL A 30 -12.57 -6.54 16.49
CA VAL A 30 -13.04 -5.46 17.34
C VAL A 30 -14.56 -5.33 17.16
N HIS A 31 -15.29 -5.34 18.27
CA HIS A 31 -16.73 -5.13 18.28
C HIS A 31 -17.02 -3.64 18.53
N GLY A 32 -17.59 -2.94 17.54
CA GLY A 32 -17.76 -1.50 17.54
C GLY A 32 -18.58 -0.93 18.71
N ASP A 33 -19.57 -1.70 19.18
CA ASP A 33 -20.40 -1.35 20.34
C ASP A 33 -19.62 -1.31 21.67
N LYS A 34 -18.55 -2.11 21.78
CA LYS A 34 -17.67 -2.16 22.95
C LYS A 34 -16.49 -1.18 22.88
N LEU A 35 -16.15 -0.67 21.69
CA LEU A 35 -15.08 0.31 21.52
C LEU A 35 -15.37 1.64 22.22
N THR A 36 -16.62 2.04 22.32
CA THR A 36 -17.04 3.28 22.98
C THR A 36 -16.64 3.33 24.44
N GLU A 37 -16.85 2.21 25.17
CA GLU A 37 -16.46 2.10 26.57
C GLU A 37 -14.93 2.05 26.75
N LEU A 38 -14.23 1.47 25.77
CA LEU A 38 -12.79 1.27 25.82
C LEU A 38 -11.98 2.53 25.50
N LEU A 39 -12.46 3.35 24.59
CA LEU A 39 -11.70 4.46 24.04
C LEU A 39 -12.08 5.80 24.66
N ASP A 40 -13.11 5.81 25.54
CA ASP A 40 -13.68 7.04 26.12
C ASP A 40 -14.01 8.09 25.03
N ASP A 41 -14.39 7.60 23.85
CA ASP A 41 -14.74 8.42 22.72
C ASP A 41 -16.23 8.28 22.40
N PRO A 42 -17.04 9.28 22.75
CA PRO A 42 -18.51 9.21 22.53
C PRO A 42 -18.87 9.12 21.03
N GLU A 43 -18.01 9.55 20.12
CA GLU A 43 -18.25 9.42 18.67
C GLU A 43 -18.18 7.96 18.20
N MET A 44 -17.48 7.09 18.92
CA MET A 44 -17.39 5.67 18.59
C MET A 44 -18.74 4.94 18.73
N ALA A 45 -19.66 5.41 19.60
CA ALA A 45 -21.00 4.86 19.74
C ALA A 45 -21.82 4.96 18.45
N GLU A 46 -21.55 5.99 17.66
CA GLU A 46 -22.24 6.26 16.38
C GLU A 46 -21.38 5.88 15.17
N SER A 47 -20.26 5.18 15.41
CA SER A 47 -19.33 4.80 14.33
C SER A 47 -19.98 3.79 13.38
N THR A 48 -19.59 3.89 12.11
CA THR A 48 -20.01 2.98 11.06
C THR A 48 -18.81 2.17 10.57
N PRO A 49 -18.91 0.82 10.52
CA PRO A 49 -17.85 0.02 9.91
C PRO A 49 -17.74 0.33 8.42
N VAL A 50 -16.53 0.36 7.91
CA VAL A 50 -16.28 0.44 6.46
C VAL A 50 -16.55 -0.94 5.87
N ASP A 51 -17.62 -1.05 5.10
CA ASP A 51 -17.99 -2.27 4.39
C ASP A 51 -17.22 -2.35 3.06
N ALA A 52 -15.94 -2.70 3.13
CA ALA A 52 -15.09 -2.95 1.98
C ALA A 52 -14.25 -4.20 2.21
N LEU A 53 -13.88 -4.90 1.13
CA LEU A 53 -12.88 -5.96 1.17
C LEU A 53 -11.52 -5.34 1.54
N GLN A 54 -11.24 -5.30 2.84
CA GLN A 54 -10.01 -4.72 3.39
C GLN A 54 -9.25 -5.78 4.19
N THR A 55 -7.93 -5.67 4.20
CA THR A 55 -7.05 -6.46 5.07
C THR A 55 -7.22 -6.11 6.54
N ASN A 56 -7.71 -4.91 6.84
CA ASN A 56 -7.92 -4.35 8.17
C ASN A 56 -9.41 -4.09 8.47
N THR A 57 -9.74 -3.72 9.69
CA THR A 57 -11.09 -3.33 10.09
C THR A 57 -11.10 -1.84 10.39
N SER A 58 -11.92 -1.07 9.67
CA SER A 58 -11.99 0.38 9.85
C SER A 58 -13.39 0.82 10.33
N PHE A 59 -13.41 1.81 11.21
CA PHE A 59 -14.61 2.47 11.69
C PHE A 59 -14.53 3.96 11.38
N ILE A 60 -15.62 4.52 10.89
CA ILE A 60 -15.78 5.94 10.60
C ILE A 60 -16.66 6.56 11.68
N THR A 61 -16.15 7.59 12.35
CA THR A 61 -16.92 8.48 13.20
C THR A 61 -17.29 9.76 12.42
N ARG A 62 -17.86 10.73 13.09
CA ARG A 62 -18.15 12.04 12.47
C ARG A 62 -16.87 12.76 12.03
N THR A 63 -15.79 12.65 12.79
CA THR A 63 -14.55 13.43 12.57
C THR A 63 -13.29 12.59 12.35
N THR A 64 -13.32 11.30 12.68
CA THR A 64 -12.15 10.43 12.64
C THR A 64 -12.37 9.13 11.87
N ILE A 65 -11.26 8.51 11.48
CA ILE A 65 -11.23 7.13 10.99
C ILE A 65 -10.29 6.35 11.91
N TRP A 66 -10.79 5.21 12.39
CA TRP A 66 -10.06 4.23 13.20
C TRP A 66 -9.81 3.00 12.37
N LYS A 67 -8.55 2.71 12.03
CA LYS A 67 -8.13 1.51 11.29
C LYS A 67 -7.44 0.56 12.24
N PHE A 68 -8.07 -0.59 12.52
CA PHE A 68 -7.54 -1.66 13.35
C PHE A 68 -6.84 -2.70 12.48
N PHE A 69 -5.58 -2.99 12.82
CA PHE A 69 -4.78 -3.98 12.11
C PHE A 69 -5.20 -5.39 12.53
N ARG A 70 -5.66 -6.21 11.58
CA ARG A 70 -6.04 -7.61 11.85
C ARG A 70 -4.83 -8.51 12.10
N THR A 71 -3.67 -8.15 11.57
CA THR A 71 -2.40 -8.84 11.79
C THR A 71 -1.42 -7.84 12.38
N CYS A 72 -0.90 -8.14 13.57
CA CYS A 72 0.03 -7.28 14.27
C CYS A 72 1.34 -8.03 14.50
N GLU A 73 2.44 -7.35 14.25
CA GLU A 73 3.80 -7.78 14.59
C GLU A 73 4.40 -6.84 15.64
N PRO A 74 5.41 -7.26 16.43
CA PRO A 74 6.05 -6.38 17.41
C PRO A 74 6.65 -5.14 16.75
N GLY A 75 6.42 -3.98 17.34
CA GLY A 75 6.97 -2.69 16.94
C GLY A 75 5.93 -1.71 16.38
N LEU A 76 6.43 -0.56 15.96
CA LEU A 76 5.59 0.48 15.36
C LEU A 76 5.17 0.05 13.94
N HIS A 77 3.87 0.09 13.68
CA HIS A 77 3.34 -0.27 12.36
C HIS A 77 3.79 0.74 11.28
N PRO A 78 4.17 0.30 10.04
CA PRO A 78 4.64 1.21 8.98
C PRO A 78 3.66 2.32 8.63
N ASP A 79 2.37 2.03 8.61
CA ASP A 79 1.31 3.02 8.34
C ASP A 79 1.31 4.14 9.40
N VAL A 80 1.48 3.79 10.68
CA VAL A 80 1.62 4.77 11.78
C VAL A 80 2.93 5.55 11.66
N GLU A 81 4.03 4.86 11.35
CA GLU A 81 5.35 5.47 11.23
C GLU A 81 5.37 6.55 10.16
N VAL A 82 4.83 6.24 8.98
CA VAL A 82 4.80 7.14 7.82
C VAL A 82 3.78 8.25 8.00
N THR A 83 2.51 7.91 8.30
CA THR A 83 1.45 8.93 8.43
C THR A 83 1.76 9.96 9.50
N ARG A 84 2.44 9.56 10.60
CA ARG A 84 2.88 10.48 11.66
C ARG A 84 3.99 11.44 11.20
N ALA A 85 4.84 11.01 10.26
CA ALA A 85 5.97 11.80 9.77
C ALA A 85 5.58 12.78 8.67
N LEU A 86 4.57 12.43 7.86
CA LEU A 86 4.11 13.27 6.77
C LEU A 86 3.09 14.31 7.24
N HIS A 87 3.09 15.50 6.60
CA HIS A 87 2.19 16.60 6.95
C HIS A 87 1.38 17.13 5.76
N ARG A 88 1.65 16.64 4.56
CA ARG A 88 0.89 16.99 3.36
C ARG A 88 0.53 15.70 2.60
N HIS A 89 -0.56 15.73 1.86
CA HIS A 89 -1.04 14.63 1.05
C HIS A 89 -1.32 13.32 1.81
N VAL A 90 -1.55 13.42 3.11
CA VAL A 90 -2.03 12.33 3.97
C VAL A 90 -3.12 12.87 4.90
N PRO A 91 -4.10 12.05 5.34
CA PRO A 91 -4.99 12.46 6.42
C PRO A 91 -4.19 12.81 7.68
N GLU A 92 -4.65 13.81 8.43
CA GLU A 92 -3.96 14.20 9.66
C GLU A 92 -3.88 13.01 10.64
N TYR A 93 -2.66 12.73 11.10
CA TYR A 93 -2.43 11.71 12.12
C TYR A 93 -2.90 12.24 13.48
N LEU A 94 -3.85 11.54 14.13
CA LEU A 94 -4.39 11.92 15.45
C LEU A 94 -3.86 11.02 16.56
N GLY A 95 -3.46 9.80 16.26
CA GLY A 95 -2.95 8.87 17.26
C GLY A 95 -2.85 7.44 16.79
N HIS A 96 -2.43 6.56 17.68
CA HIS A 96 -2.44 5.13 17.46
C HIS A 96 -2.64 4.37 18.78
N LEU A 97 -3.12 3.14 18.68
CA LEU A 97 -3.25 2.24 19.82
C LEU A 97 -2.10 1.25 19.85
N THR A 98 -1.67 0.91 21.07
CA THR A 98 -0.66 -0.14 21.29
C THR A 98 -1.15 -1.15 22.34
N TYR A 99 -0.72 -2.40 22.18
CA TYR A 99 -0.86 -3.45 23.18
C TYR A 99 0.52 -4.08 23.40
N GLY A 100 1.13 -3.82 24.56
CA GLY A 100 2.55 -4.14 24.76
C GLY A 100 3.41 -3.49 23.66
N ASP A 101 4.19 -4.31 22.97
CA ASP A 101 5.05 -3.86 21.86
C ASP A 101 4.34 -3.83 20.49
N TYR A 102 3.05 -4.17 20.44
CA TYR A 102 2.29 -4.24 19.19
C TYR A 102 1.54 -2.95 18.92
N THR A 103 1.59 -2.47 17.69
CA THR A 103 0.67 -1.42 17.22
C THR A 103 -0.60 -2.08 16.71
N THR A 104 -1.76 -1.70 17.26
CA THR A 104 -3.03 -2.36 16.99
C THR A 104 -4.02 -1.54 16.18
N ALA A 105 -3.88 -0.22 16.17
CA ALA A 105 -4.68 0.67 15.34
C ALA A 105 -3.99 1.99 15.06
N ILE A 106 -4.42 2.66 13.97
CA ILE A 106 -4.12 4.05 13.68
C ILE A 106 -5.42 4.86 13.67
N VAL A 107 -5.32 6.10 14.11
CA VAL A 107 -6.41 7.08 14.09
C VAL A 107 -5.99 8.28 13.27
N SER A 108 -6.82 8.63 12.30
CA SER A 108 -6.62 9.80 11.45
C SER A 108 -7.88 10.65 11.32
N SER A 109 -7.73 11.90 10.86
CA SER A 109 -8.86 12.74 10.53
C SER A 109 -9.69 12.13 9.41
N ARG A 110 -11.01 12.25 9.51
CA ARG A 110 -11.91 11.88 8.43
C ARG A 110 -11.87 12.92 7.32
N LEU A 111 -11.64 12.50 6.10
CA LEU A 111 -11.83 13.31 4.91
C LEU A 111 -13.30 13.23 4.52
N THR A 112 -14.02 14.35 4.65
CA THR A 112 -15.45 14.42 4.30
C THR A 112 -15.62 14.33 2.79
N ASP A 113 -16.63 13.59 2.34
CA ASP A 113 -16.97 13.40 0.92
C ASP A 113 -15.79 12.93 0.04
N ALA A 114 -14.83 12.25 0.66
CA ALA A 114 -13.68 11.69 -0.05
C ALA A 114 -14.11 10.58 -1.01
N VAL A 115 -13.59 10.62 -2.22
CA VAL A 115 -13.81 9.61 -3.25
C VAL A 115 -12.48 8.96 -3.60
N SER A 116 -12.46 7.64 -3.70
CA SER A 116 -11.28 6.91 -4.16
C SER A 116 -10.99 7.21 -5.62
N MET A 117 -9.71 7.38 -5.98
CA MET A 117 -9.32 7.51 -7.39
C MET A 117 -9.68 6.26 -8.20
N TRP A 118 -9.85 5.12 -7.56
CA TRP A 118 -10.39 3.92 -8.21
C TRP A 118 -11.85 4.12 -8.65
N ASP A 119 -12.66 4.79 -7.84
CA ASP A 119 -14.06 5.07 -8.17
C ASP A 119 -14.18 6.16 -9.23
N LEU A 120 -13.20 7.07 -9.29
CA LEU A 120 -13.08 8.09 -10.33
C LEU A 120 -12.44 7.58 -11.63
N ARG A 121 -12.10 6.28 -11.73
CA ARG A 121 -11.40 5.70 -12.89
C ARG A 121 -12.04 5.99 -14.27
N PRO A 122 -13.36 6.17 -14.41
CA PRO A 122 -13.94 6.52 -15.72
C PRO A 122 -13.58 7.93 -16.20
N ASP A 123 -13.12 8.82 -15.30
CA ASP A 123 -12.78 10.22 -15.61
C ASP A 123 -11.44 10.63 -14.96
N LEU A 124 -10.39 9.83 -15.16
CA LEU A 124 -9.06 10.10 -14.58
C LEU A 124 -8.25 11.16 -15.34
N GLY A 125 -8.54 11.42 -16.61
CA GLY A 125 -7.76 12.31 -17.45
C GLY A 125 -7.41 13.65 -16.80
N PRO A 126 -8.39 14.40 -16.26
CA PRO A 126 -8.14 15.71 -15.62
C PRO A 126 -7.25 15.63 -14.36
N HIS A 127 -7.13 14.44 -13.76
CA HIS A 127 -6.40 14.21 -12.51
C HIS A 127 -4.94 13.79 -12.72
N LEU A 128 -4.59 13.19 -13.87
CA LEU A 128 -3.32 12.48 -14.08
C LEU A 128 -2.09 13.33 -13.75
N ARG A 129 -1.99 14.53 -14.32
CA ARG A 129 -0.83 15.42 -14.10
C ARG A 129 -0.69 15.80 -12.62
N ARG A 130 -1.79 16.14 -11.97
CA ARG A 130 -1.74 16.50 -10.55
C ARG A 130 -1.42 15.30 -9.66
N LEU A 131 -1.90 14.11 -9.98
CA LEU A 131 -1.54 12.87 -9.29
C LEU A 131 -0.03 12.60 -9.35
N GLY A 132 0.58 12.76 -10.53
CA GLY A 132 2.03 12.64 -10.66
C GLY A 132 2.77 13.59 -9.74
N ALA A 133 2.38 14.88 -9.74
CA ALA A 133 2.98 15.89 -8.87
C ALA A 133 2.83 15.57 -7.37
N VAL A 134 1.64 15.11 -6.95
CA VAL A 134 1.37 14.74 -5.56
C VAL A 134 2.24 13.55 -5.11
N ILE A 135 2.39 12.53 -5.96
CA ILE A 135 3.24 11.38 -5.63
C ILE A 135 4.71 11.80 -5.55
N LYS A 136 5.15 12.73 -6.41
CA LYS A 136 6.49 13.33 -6.31
C LYS A 136 6.69 14.05 -4.98
N ASP A 137 5.73 14.91 -4.60
CA ASP A 137 5.74 15.61 -3.32
C ASP A 137 5.86 14.63 -2.14
N VAL A 138 5.10 13.54 -2.14
CA VAL A 138 5.15 12.52 -1.08
C VAL A 138 6.50 11.79 -1.08
N HIS A 139 7.07 11.45 -2.23
CA HIS A 139 8.40 10.83 -2.30
C HIS A 139 9.50 11.76 -1.75
N GLU A 140 9.42 13.07 -2.01
CA GLU A 140 10.35 14.05 -1.47
C GLU A 140 10.22 14.15 0.06
N ASP A 141 8.99 14.21 0.58
CA ASP A 141 8.74 14.22 2.03
C ASP A 141 9.23 12.94 2.71
N LEU A 142 9.04 11.78 2.08
CA LEU A 142 9.55 10.51 2.57
C LEU A 142 11.08 10.47 2.60
N ALA A 143 11.73 11.01 1.57
CA ALA A 143 13.19 11.09 1.52
C ALA A 143 13.77 12.06 2.58
N GLU A 144 13.03 13.11 2.94
CA GLU A 144 13.40 14.02 4.01
C GLU A 144 13.19 13.40 5.40
N ALA A 145 12.08 12.68 5.59
CA ALA A 145 11.67 12.13 6.89
C ALA A 145 12.41 10.83 7.28
N PHE A 146 12.88 10.05 6.32
CA PHE A 146 13.44 8.71 6.53
C PHE A 146 14.83 8.54 5.91
N PRO A 147 15.62 7.57 6.40
CA PRO A 147 16.94 7.28 5.82
C PRO A 147 16.84 6.93 4.32
N THR A 148 17.77 7.49 3.55
CA THR A 148 17.97 7.19 2.14
C THR A 148 19.23 6.35 1.95
N GLY A 149 19.37 5.72 0.79
CA GLY A 149 20.52 4.85 0.49
C GLY A 149 20.74 4.67 -1.00
N VAL A 150 21.53 3.67 -1.33
CA VAL A 150 21.84 3.27 -2.69
C VAL A 150 21.55 1.78 -2.86
N GLY A 151 20.62 1.48 -3.76
CA GLY A 151 20.36 0.11 -4.23
C GLY A 151 21.36 -0.29 -5.31
N THR A 152 21.60 -1.58 -5.47
CA THR A 152 22.48 -2.11 -6.50
C THR A 152 21.76 -3.04 -7.45
N ARG A 153 22.26 -3.09 -8.70
CA ARG A 153 21.76 -4.01 -9.72
C ARG A 153 21.75 -5.45 -9.23
N GLU A 154 22.85 -5.91 -8.60
CA GLU A 154 23.01 -7.27 -8.17
C GLU A 154 21.92 -7.68 -7.18
N THR A 155 21.65 -6.81 -6.21
CA THR A 155 20.62 -7.07 -5.18
C THR A 155 19.22 -7.12 -5.80
N LEU A 156 18.88 -6.13 -6.64
CA LEU A 156 17.55 -6.03 -7.23
C LEU A 156 17.31 -7.13 -8.29
N TYR A 157 18.32 -7.41 -9.13
CA TYR A 157 18.26 -8.49 -10.10
C TYR A 157 18.01 -9.84 -9.41
N LYS A 158 18.77 -10.13 -8.34
CA LYS A 158 18.55 -11.34 -7.56
C LYS A 158 17.15 -11.40 -6.97
N GLN A 159 16.65 -10.31 -6.40
CA GLN A 159 15.30 -10.24 -5.84
C GLN A 159 14.23 -10.55 -6.90
N PHE A 160 14.33 -9.95 -8.09
CA PHE A 160 13.38 -10.16 -9.17
C PHE A 160 13.45 -11.58 -9.74
N THR A 161 14.66 -12.14 -9.90
CA THR A 161 14.81 -13.50 -10.40
C THR A 161 14.31 -14.55 -9.41
N ASP A 162 14.60 -14.40 -8.12
CA ASP A 162 14.07 -15.31 -7.08
C ASP A 162 12.53 -15.28 -7.06
N ARG A 163 11.93 -14.09 -7.20
CA ARG A 163 10.45 -13.95 -7.27
C ARG A 163 9.88 -14.57 -8.55
N LEU A 164 10.50 -14.32 -9.68
CA LEU A 164 10.07 -14.89 -10.97
C LEU A 164 10.11 -16.41 -10.95
N GLU A 165 11.17 -17.01 -10.41
CA GLU A 165 11.27 -18.46 -10.22
C GLU A 165 10.10 -18.98 -9.39
N LEU A 166 9.82 -18.36 -8.24
CA LEU A 166 8.68 -18.71 -7.39
C LEU A 166 7.35 -18.62 -8.13
N PHE A 167 7.14 -17.58 -8.94
CA PHE A 167 5.92 -17.43 -9.74
C PHE A 167 5.82 -18.51 -10.83
N CYS A 168 6.93 -18.84 -11.50
CA CYS A 168 7.01 -19.91 -12.48
C CYS A 168 6.73 -21.29 -11.88
N GLU A 169 7.11 -21.53 -10.64
CA GLU A 169 6.81 -22.79 -9.93
C GLU A 169 5.33 -22.91 -9.59
N ARG A 170 4.72 -21.82 -9.08
CA ARG A 170 3.32 -21.83 -8.63
C ARG A 170 2.32 -21.71 -9.76
N THR A 171 2.67 -20.97 -10.82
CA THR A 171 1.73 -20.58 -11.88
C THR A 171 2.33 -20.87 -13.26
N PRO A 172 1.98 -22.01 -13.88
CA PRO A 172 2.60 -22.45 -15.12
C PRO A 172 2.53 -21.47 -16.29
N VAL A 173 1.50 -20.60 -16.33
CA VAL A 173 1.36 -19.60 -17.39
C VAL A 173 2.44 -18.53 -17.35
N VAL A 174 3.01 -18.21 -16.17
CA VAL A 174 4.10 -17.23 -16.02
C VAL A 174 5.35 -17.66 -16.79
N ARG A 175 5.61 -18.95 -16.91
CA ARG A 175 6.77 -19.48 -17.66
C ARG A 175 6.83 -19.01 -19.11
N LYS A 176 5.70 -18.69 -19.73
CA LYS A 176 5.68 -18.17 -21.10
C LYS A 176 6.37 -16.82 -21.24
N PHE A 177 6.42 -16.07 -20.15
CA PHE A 177 6.94 -14.69 -20.09
C PHE A 177 8.32 -14.60 -19.44
N GLN A 178 8.89 -15.74 -19.02
CA GLN A 178 10.15 -15.78 -18.25
C GLN A 178 11.29 -15.10 -18.99
N ASP A 179 11.50 -15.38 -20.28
CA ASP A 179 12.61 -14.80 -21.04
C ASP A 179 12.47 -13.30 -21.23
N VAL A 180 11.24 -12.80 -21.44
CA VAL A 180 10.95 -11.36 -21.55
C VAL A 180 11.18 -10.65 -20.21
N ALA A 181 10.77 -11.27 -19.11
CA ALA A 181 11.00 -10.74 -17.77
C ALA A 181 12.49 -10.67 -17.44
N LEU A 182 13.25 -11.72 -17.71
CA LEU A 182 14.69 -11.75 -17.50
C LEU A 182 15.41 -10.67 -18.32
N ALA A 183 15.01 -10.47 -19.60
CA ALA A 183 15.58 -9.42 -20.44
C ALA A 183 15.35 -8.02 -19.84
N ALA A 184 14.15 -7.74 -19.29
CA ALA A 184 13.90 -6.46 -18.60
C ALA A 184 14.77 -6.28 -17.34
N TYR A 185 15.05 -7.36 -16.60
CA TYR A 185 15.88 -7.30 -15.40
C TYR A 185 17.39 -7.15 -15.71
N GLU A 186 17.82 -7.62 -16.88
CA GLU A 186 19.22 -7.46 -17.34
C GLU A 186 19.61 -6.02 -17.64
N ASP A 187 18.65 -5.14 -17.97
CA ASP A 187 18.94 -3.73 -18.29
C ASP A 187 18.96 -2.79 -17.05
N LEU A 188 18.86 -3.33 -15.84
CA LEU A 188 18.92 -2.55 -14.61
C LEU A 188 20.20 -1.69 -14.53
N PRO A 189 20.13 -0.44 -14.02
CA PRO A 189 21.29 0.39 -13.79
C PRO A 189 22.17 -0.20 -12.68
N ARG A 190 23.49 0.11 -12.69
CA ARG A 190 24.44 -0.42 -11.70
C ARG A 190 24.08 -0.06 -10.26
N SER A 191 23.61 1.16 -10.08
CA SER A 191 23.19 1.68 -8.78
C SER A 191 22.10 2.71 -8.96
N PHE A 192 21.23 2.87 -7.96
CA PHE A 192 20.10 3.78 -7.98
C PHE A 192 19.75 4.25 -6.57
N PRO A 193 19.11 5.42 -6.41
CA PRO A 193 18.68 5.89 -5.11
C PRO A 193 17.56 5.01 -4.56
N VAL A 194 17.59 4.75 -3.26
CA VAL A 194 16.53 4.09 -2.51
C VAL A 194 16.14 4.92 -1.30
N GLN A 195 14.87 4.89 -0.94
CA GLN A 195 14.28 5.64 0.15
C GLN A 195 13.06 4.91 0.71
N ARG A 196 12.45 5.42 1.77
CA ARG A 196 11.11 4.99 2.15
C ARG A 196 10.14 5.26 1.01
N ILE A 197 9.26 4.32 0.71
CA ILE A 197 8.22 4.42 -0.31
C ILE A 197 6.89 3.94 0.26
N HIS A 198 5.81 4.06 -0.49
CA HIS A 198 4.50 3.51 -0.14
C HIS A 198 4.50 1.98 -0.22
N ALA A 199 5.16 1.42 -1.22
CA ALA A 199 5.36 0.00 -1.49
C ALA A 199 4.12 -0.80 -1.95
N ASP A 200 2.91 -0.23 -1.90
CA ASP A 200 1.69 -0.81 -2.51
C ASP A 200 0.76 0.28 -3.08
N LEU A 201 1.32 1.21 -3.84
CA LEU A 201 0.61 2.37 -4.36
C LEU A 201 -0.24 2.02 -5.58
N HIS A 202 -1.56 2.00 -5.42
CA HIS A 202 -2.55 1.83 -6.50
C HIS A 202 -3.69 2.87 -6.39
N LEU A 203 -4.61 2.95 -7.38
CA LEU A 203 -5.69 3.97 -7.40
C LEU A 203 -6.59 3.94 -6.16
N GLY A 204 -6.77 2.77 -5.56
CA GLY A 204 -7.55 2.63 -4.33
C GLY A 204 -6.91 3.25 -3.09
N GLN A 205 -5.59 3.48 -3.11
CA GLN A 205 -4.85 4.09 -2.00
C GLN A 205 -4.71 5.61 -2.11
N ILE A 206 -5.44 6.23 -3.04
CA ILE A 206 -5.51 7.68 -3.16
C ILE A 206 -6.96 8.14 -3.08
N LEU A 207 -7.21 9.05 -2.17
CA LEU A 207 -8.50 9.71 -1.99
C LEU A 207 -8.43 11.13 -2.56
N TYR A 208 -9.53 11.58 -3.15
CA TYR A 208 -9.74 12.95 -3.58
C TYR A 208 -10.83 13.58 -2.72
N ALA A 209 -10.53 14.68 -2.07
CA ALA A 209 -11.44 15.44 -1.22
C ALA A 209 -11.08 16.92 -1.27
N ASP A 210 -12.07 17.80 -1.35
CA ASP A 210 -11.88 19.27 -1.33
C ASP A 210 -10.83 19.81 -2.31
N GLY A 211 -10.75 19.21 -3.51
CA GLY A 211 -9.76 19.62 -4.52
C GLY A 211 -8.33 19.15 -4.24
N GLN A 212 -8.11 18.31 -3.24
CA GLN A 212 -6.81 17.77 -2.83
C GLN A 212 -6.75 16.26 -2.95
N TYR A 213 -5.53 15.72 -3.02
CA TYR A 213 -5.28 14.27 -3.06
C TYR A 213 -4.55 13.84 -1.80
N TYR A 214 -4.98 12.71 -1.25
CA TYR A 214 -4.46 12.13 -0.03
C TYR A 214 -4.10 10.67 -0.25
N LEU A 215 -2.85 10.31 0.04
CA LEU A 215 -2.40 8.93 0.06
C LEU A 215 -2.72 8.32 1.42
N ILE A 216 -3.18 7.08 1.41
CA ILE A 216 -3.54 6.31 2.61
C ILE A 216 -2.88 4.93 2.52
N ASP A 217 -2.81 4.24 3.66
CA ASP A 217 -2.43 2.83 3.71
C ASP A 217 -0.94 2.55 3.39
N PHE A 218 -0.04 3.22 4.11
CA PHE A 218 1.42 3.07 3.96
C PHE A 218 1.96 1.77 4.60
N GLU A 219 1.18 0.70 4.61
CA GLU A 219 1.60 -0.57 5.21
C GLU A 219 2.47 -1.45 4.29
N GLY A 220 2.53 -1.12 3.00
CA GLY A 220 3.21 -1.93 1.99
C GLY A 220 2.47 -3.24 1.65
N GLU A 221 3.12 -4.12 0.88
CA GLU A 221 2.49 -5.38 0.45
C GLU A 221 2.20 -6.30 1.66
N PRO A 222 0.94 -6.75 1.86
CA PRO A 222 0.54 -7.56 3.02
C PRO A 222 1.29 -8.90 3.15
N THR A 223 1.77 -9.45 2.04
CA THR A 223 2.51 -10.73 1.99
C THR A 223 3.96 -10.62 2.45
N VAL A 224 4.48 -9.39 2.61
CA VAL A 224 5.86 -9.12 3.04
C VAL A 224 5.90 -8.94 4.56
N PRO A 225 6.84 -9.56 5.30
CA PRO A 225 7.00 -9.35 6.74
C PRO A 225 7.20 -7.88 7.12
N LEU A 226 6.62 -7.43 8.25
CA LEU A 226 6.59 -6.03 8.67
C LEU A 226 7.99 -5.37 8.71
N ALA A 227 8.99 -6.11 9.18
CA ALA A 227 10.37 -5.62 9.23
C ALA A 227 10.94 -5.30 7.84
N GLN A 228 10.53 -6.05 6.81
CA GLN A 228 10.98 -5.85 5.43
C GLN A 228 10.19 -4.71 4.73
N ARG A 229 8.93 -4.48 5.10
CA ARG A 229 8.11 -3.39 4.54
C ARG A 229 8.68 -2.00 4.84
N ARG A 230 9.58 -1.89 5.83
CA ARG A 230 10.25 -0.63 6.23
C ARG A 230 11.54 -0.37 5.49
N LEU A 231 12.05 -1.35 4.75
CA LEU A 231 13.32 -1.20 4.06
C LEU A 231 13.18 -0.19 2.92
N PRO A 232 14.20 0.64 2.69
CA PRO A 232 14.24 1.54 1.55
C PRO A 232 14.17 0.77 0.23
N ASP A 233 13.42 1.33 -0.74
CA ASP A 233 13.34 0.82 -2.10
C ASP A 233 13.30 1.99 -3.08
N SER A 234 13.34 1.72 -4.39
CA SER A 234 13.27 2.77 -5.40
C SER A 234 11.85 3.36 -5.50
N PRO A 235 11.70 4.70 -5.60
CA PRO A 235 10.42 5.33 -5.94
C PRO A 235 9.78 4.79 -7.23
N MET A 236 10.59 4.22 -8.14
CA MET A 236 10.09 3.60 -9.38
C MET A 236 9.19 2.39 -9.10
N ARG A 237 9.31 1.74 -7.94
CA ARG A 237 8.39 0.68 -7.52
C ARG A 237 6.96 1.19 -7.33
N ASP A 238 6.79 2.36 -6.69
CA ASP A 238 5.46 2.98 -6.52
C ASP A 238 4.89 3.45 -7.86
N LEU A 239 5.73 4.03 -8.74
CA LEU A 239 5.30 4.37 -10.09
C LEU A 239 4.88 3.14 -10.90
N ALA A 240 5.60 2.03 -10.77
CA ALA A 240 5.22 0.77 -11.43
C ALA A 240 3.86 0.26 -10.95
N GLY A 241 3.60 0.26 -9.63
CA GLY A 241 2.29 -0.05 -9.07
C GLY A 241 1.19 0.85 -9.64
N ARG A 242 1.52 2.13 -9.87
CA ARG A 242 0.59 3.10 -10.44
C ARG A 242 0.31 2.83 -11.92
N VAL A 243 1.35 2.59 -12.74
CA VAL A 243 1.21 2.21 -14.15
C VAL A 243 0.36 0.95 -14.29
N ARG A 244 0.61 -0.07 -13.48
CA ARG A 244 -0.19 -1.29 -13.47
C ARG A 244 -1.64 -1.03 -13.07
N SER A 245 -1.88 -0.16 -12.09
CA SER A 245 -3.24 0.23 -11.67
C SER A 245 -4.00 0.96 -12.79
N PHE A 246 -3.33 1.68 -13.67
CA PHE A 246 -3.96 2.28 -14.86
C PHE A 246 -4.43 1.24 -15.86
N ASP A 247 -3.69 0.15 -16.05
CA ASP A 247 -4.14 -0.98 -16.89
C ASP A 247 -5.47 -1.58 -16.38
N TYR A 248 -5.55 -1.83 -15.07
CA TYR A 248 -6.80 -2.31 -14.45
C TYR A 248 -7.95 -1.30 -14.58
N ALA A 249 -7.64 0.00 -14.54
CA ALA A 249 -8.61 1.07 -14.74
C ALA A 249 -8.92 1.35 -16.22
N GLN A 250 -8.27 0.64 -17.17
CA GLN A 250 -8.40 0.83 -18.62
C GLN A 250 -8.01 2.25 -19.09
N VAL A 251 -7.04 2.87 -18.43
CA VAL A 251 -6.48 4.17 -18.81
C VAL A 251 -5.37 3.94 -19.82
N ALA A 252 -5.66 4.21 -21.10
CA ALA A 252 -4.72 3.96 -22.19
C ALA A 252 -3.58 4.99 -22.25
N GLU A 253 -3.86 6.25 -21.88
CA GLU A 253 -2.91 7.37 -21.96
C GLU A 253 -2.63 7.93 -20.58
N PHE A 254 -1.40 7.74 -20.11
CA PHE A 254 -0.96 8.23 -18.79
C PHE A 254 0.33 9.04 -18.84
N SER A 255 0.74 9.52 -20.01
CA SER A 255 1.91 10.41 -20.18
C SER A 255 1.82 11.66 -19.31
N ASP A 256 0.62 12.26 -19.19
CA ASP A 256 0.38 13.39 -18.28
C ASP A 256 0.69 13.09 -16.82
N PHE A 257 0.53 11.85 -16.39
CA PHE A 257 0.91 11.42 -15.04
C PHE A 257 2.44 11.45 -14.86
N LEU A 258 3.19 10.89 -15.79
CA LEU A 258 4.66 10.91 -15.75
C LEU A 258 5.20 12.33 -15.88
N ASP A 259 4.62 13.15 -16.77
CA ASP A 259 4.95 14.57 -16.88
C ASP A 259 4.72 15.33 -15.57
N GLY A 260 3.63 15.00 -14.86
CA GLY A 260 3.32 15.57 -13.54
C GLY A 260 4.31 15.15 -12.47
N TYR A 261 4.76 13.91 -12.49
CA TYR A 261 5.80 13.41 -11.57
C TYR A 261 7.16 14.09 -11.84
N GLY A 262 7.42 14.45 -13.08
CA GLY A 262 8.65 15.11 -13.53
C GLY A 262 9.52 14.23 -14.42
N ALA A 263 10.56 14.83 -14.97
CA ALA A 263 11.44 14.16 -15.92
C ALA A 263 12.16 12.96 -15.27
N LEU A 264 12.01 11.80 -15.85
CA LEU A 264 12.74 10.58 -15.47
C LEU A 264 14.05 10.52 -16.26
N SER A 265 15.13 10.16 -15.60
CA SER A 265 16.42 9.87 -16.25
C SER A 265 16.33 8.57 -17.06
N PRO A 266 17.28 8.31 -18.00
CA PRO A 266 17.34 7.01 -18.68
C PRO A 266 17.44 5.81 -17.73
N ASP A 267 18.12 5.96 -16.59
CA ASP A 267 18.25 4.91 -15.58
C ASP A 267 16.94 4.74 -14.79
N ASP A 268 16.18 5.82 -14.53
CA ASP A 268 14.84 5.73 -13.93
C ASP A 268 13.86 4.99 -14.84
N HIS A 269 13.92 5.21 -16.17
CA HIS A 269 13.11 4.45 -17.12
C HIS A 269 13.40 2.96 -17.08
N LYS A 270 14.67 2.56 -17.06
CA LYS A 270 15.08 1.15 -16.95
C LYS A 270 14.59 0.52 -15.64
N LEU A 271 14.70 1.26 -14.53
CA LEU A 271 14.16 0.81 -13.25
C LEU A 271 12.64 0.66 -13.30
N LEU A 272 11.94 1.65 -13.85
CA LEU A 272 10.48 1.62 -13.97
C LEU A 272 10.03 0.41 -14.79
N ASP A 273 10.66 0.18 -15.95
CA ASP A 273 10.34 -0.95 -16.82
C ASP A 273 10.55 -2.30 -16.11
N ALA A 274 11.64 -2.45 -15.36
CA ALA A 274 11.92 -3.66 -14.60
C ALA A 274 10.92 -3.87 -13.45
N TYR A 275 10.54 -2.81 -12.72
CA TYR A 275 9.51 -2.91 -11.66
C TYR A 275 8.11 -3.16 -12.24
N VAL A 276 7.76 -2.56 -13.38
CA VAL A 276 6.51 -2.84 -14.10
C VAL A 276 6.45 -4.30 -14.50
N MET A 277 7.55 -4.86 -15.01
CA MET A 277 7.64 -6.27 -15.37
C MET A 277 7.50 -7.19 -14.15
N ASP A 278 8.22 -6.90 -13.05
CA ASP A 278 8.10 -7.70 -11.82
C ASP A 278 6.67 -7.68 -11.26
N LYS A 279 6.05 -6.48 -11.21
CA LYS A 279 4.66 -6.34 -10.75
C LYS A 279 3.67 -7.05 -11.70
N LEU A 280 3.90 -7.01 -13.01
CA LEU A 280 3.09 -7.74 -14.00
C LEU A 280 3.16 -9.26 -13.78
N MET A 281 4.35 -9.82 -13.55
CA MET A 281 4.50 -11.26 -13.25
C MET A 281 3.83 -11.65 -11.92
N TYR A 282 3.96 -10.79 -10.90
CA TYR A 282 3.24 -10.94 -9.64
C TYR A 282 1.73 -10.94 -9.85
N GLU A 283 1.18 -10.02 -10.63
CA GLU A 283 -0.26 -9.91 -10.88
C GLU A 283 -0.79 -11.13 -11.65
N VAL A 284 -0.05 -11.65 -12.63
CA VAL A 284 -0.42 -12.89 -13.31
C VAL A 284 -0.49 -14.05 -12.32
N ASP A 285 0.50 -14.19 -11.43
CA ASP A 285 0.51 -15.22 -10.39
C ASP A 285 -0.63 -15.04 -9.39
N TYR A 286 -0.83 -13.82 -8.89
CA TYR A 286 -1.85 -13.51 -7.89
C TYR A 286 -3.27 -13.69 -8.43
N ASP A 287 -3.57 -13.15 -9.60
CA ASP A 287 -4.90 -13.23 -10.20
C ASP A 287 -5.23 -14.66 -10.65
N TYR A 288 -4.24 -15.41 -11.14
CA TYR A 288 -4.43 -16.83 -11.46
C TYR A 288 -4.86 -17.65 -10.24
N ASN A 289 -4.29 -17.35 -9.07
CA ASN A 289 -4.53 -18.13 -7.86
C ASN A 289 -5.71 -17.60 -7.01
N HIS A 290 -5.99 -16.27 -7.05
CA HIS A 290 -6.90 -15.63 -6.10
C HIS A 290 -8.04 -14.82 -6.72
N ARG A 291 -7.87 -14.25 -7.95
CA ARG A 291 -8.85 -13.35 -8.59
C ARG A 291 -8.99 -13.65 -10.08
N LYS A 292 -9.42 -14.83 -10.41
CA LYS A 292 -9.48 -15.34 -11.80
C LYS A 292 -10.26 -14.45 -12.76
N GLU A 293 -11.25 -13.72 -12.25
CA GLU A 293 -12.04 -12.76 -13.02
C GLU A 293 -11.22 -11.58 -13.53
N TRP A 294 -10.11 -11.25 -12.86
CA TRP A 294 -9.21 -10.17 -13.24
C TRP A 294 -7.99 -10.61 -14.06
N LEU A 295 -7.74 -11.93 -14.12
CA LEU A 295 -6.55 -12.49 -14.78
C LEU A 295 -6.39 -12.04 -16.25
N HIS A 296 -7.49 -11.73 -16.92
CA HIS A 296 -7.45 -11.26 -18.31
C HIS A 296 -6.70 -9.94 -18.50
N VAL A 297 -6.61 -9.10 -17.45
CA VAL A 297 -5.91 -7.80 -17.50
C VAL A 297 -4.38 -8.03 -17.58
N PRO A 298 -3.72 -8.63 -16.58
CA PRO A 298 -2.28 -8.81 -16.63
C PRO A 298 -1.85 -9.77 -17.76
N LEU A 299 -2.62 -10.81 -18.10
CA LEU A 299 -2.31 -11.68 -19.23
C LEU A 299 -2.35 -10.92 -20.56
N GLY A 300 -3.38 -10.10 -20.79
CA GLY A 300 -3.50 -9.33 -22.03
C GLY A 300 -2.36 -8.32 -22.21
N THR A 301 -1.79 -7.80 -21.10
CA THR A 301 -0.59 -6.95 -21.15
C THR A 301 0.67 -7.78 -21.40
N ALA A 302 0.84 -8.91 -20.71
CA ALA A 302 2.01 -9.78 -20.88
C ALA A 302 2.08 -10.40 -22.30
N GLU A 303 0.96 -10.77 -22.88
CA GLU A 303 0.90 -11.32 -24.25
C GLU A 303 1.32 -10.33 -25.35
N LYS A 304 1.21 -9.02 -25.10
CA LYS A 304 1.69 -7.99 -26.05
C LYS A 304 3.21 -7.84 -26.04
N LEU A 305 3.90 -8.44 -25.07
CA LEU A 305 5.36 -8.36 -24.92
C LEU A 305 6.07 -9.57 -25.59
N LEU A 306 5.33 -10.60 -26.00
CA LEU A 306 5.83 -11.74 -26.77
C LEU A 306 5.90 -11.44 -28.26
#